data_17888d5d1c57b146b2ba5b8ed202dc89
#
_entry.id   17888d5d1c57b146b2ba5b8ed202dc89
#
_cell.length_a   1.000
_cell.length_b   1.000
_cell.length_c   1.000
_cell.angle_alpha   90.00
_cell.angle_beta   90.00
_cell.angle_gamma   90.00
#
_symmetry.space_group_name_H-M   'P 1'
#
loop_
_entity.id
_entity.type
_entity.pdbx_description
1 polymer ?
#
loop_
_entity_poly.entity_id
_entity_poly.type
_entity_poly.pdbx_seq_one_letter_code
_entity_poly.pdbx_strand_id
1 'polypeptide(L)'
;MILRQLTVAGLFLAVILTGCGGDPVSPPPPPPPPPAGSPSVVCASKTATTLVTGQHVIVDPATVSGCLRFPAAGPAGAQYLVVLASTSGSRSSSGIQGPYVVKSSSPASASASPLAGLQAPARGPRRSVAAEFDAMLRERERALVAGGAVRASAPPLPRLAAPPTVGEVQSFQVCSNLQCSAFSTVQATARFVGQKVAVFIDNDVPQNDPLTPADAAELGTTFDTHHYPIDTNAFGAESDLDQNGVVIILMTDAVNDLTPDCTNGRVVGFFFGGDLLTGPNSNNGEVFYTLVPAPAKPNCTAITRSQAVNNLKPTLIHEFQHMISFNQHVLVRSGNSEETWLNEGLSHFAEELGGRLIPDAECTPEFSSCRSQYSSGNILNSYDYLKDTEAHFLVFPTSSGGTLEERGTAWL
;
A
#
# COMPACT_ATOMS: atom_id res chain seq x y z
N MET A 1 20.56 58.84 -48.68
CA MET A 1 20.11 59.02 -50.08
C MET A 1 18.97 58.00 -50.30
N ILE A 2 17.74 58.55 -50.39
CA ILE A 2 16.51 58.11 -51.07
C ILE A 2 16.01 56.67 -50.75
N LEU A 3 15.07 56.58 -49.88
CA LEU A 3 13.61 56.34 -49.99
C LEU A 3 13.11 55.57 -51.22
N ARG A 4 12.46 54.40 -51.01
CA ARG A 4 11.18 54.13 -51.66
C ARG A 4 10.36 53.15 -50.83
N GLN A 5 9.20 53.65 -50.36
CA GLN A 5 8.08 52.86 -49.89
C GLN A 5 7.44 52.13 -51.09
N LEU A 6 7.00 50.93 -50.83
CA LEU A 6 5.99 50.24 -51.68
C LEU A 6 4.91 49.69 -50.75
N THR A 7 3.78 50.39 -50.77
CA THR A 7 2.49 50.00 -50.26
C THR A 7 1.90 48.90 -51.16
N VAL A 8 1.64 47.73 -50.57
CA VAL A 8 0.80 46.73 -51.23
C VAL A 8 -0.47 46.58 -50.39
N ALA A 9 -1.57 47.03 -50.97
CA ALA A 9 -2.91 46.83 -50.45
C ALA A 9 -3.27 45.35 -50.61
N GLY A 10 -3.39 44.63 -49.49
CA GLY A 10 -3.90 43.27 -49.45
C GLY A 10 -5.40 43.27 -49.12
N LEU A 11 -6.13 42.79 -50.06
CA LEU A 11 -7.57 42.59 -50.02
C LEU A 11 -7.90 41.51 -48.94
N PHE A 12 -8.57 41.92 -47.88
CA PHE A 12 -9.10 40.97 -46.89
C PHE A 12 -10.37 40.30 -47.47
N LEU A 13 -10.21 39.05 -47.90
CA LEU A 13 -11.35 38.19 -48.18
C LEU A 13 -11.81 37.54 -46.88
N ALA A 14 -12.87 38.05 -46.31
CA ALA A 14 -13.55 37.45 -45.16
C ALA A 14 -14.30 36.19 -45.61
N VAL A 15 -13.70 35.02 -45.39
CA VAL A 15 -14.41 33.76 -45.51
C VAL A 15 -15.20 33.55 -44.21
N ILE A 16 -16.50 33.77 -44.27
CA ILE A 16 -17.44 33.39 -43.22
C ILE A 16 -17.58 31.88 -43.28
N LEU A 17 -16.82 31.16 -42.42
CA LEU A 17 -17.06 29.77 -42.11
C LEU A 17 -18.26 29.72 -41.15
N THR A 18 -19.45 29.46 -41.70
CA THR A 18 -20.57 28.96 -40.90
C THR A 18 -20.21 27.58 -40.40
N GLY A 19 -19.59 27.51 -39.24
CA GLY A 19 -19.43 26.28 -38.51
C GLY A 19 -20.80 25.79 -38.05
N CYS A 20 -21.25 24.65 -38.55
CA CYS A 20 -22.33 23.92 -37.93
C CYS A 20 -21.91 23.62 -36.50
N GLY A 21 -22.50 24.31 -35.52
CA GLY A 21 -22.43 23.93 -34.11
C GLY A 21 -23.16 22.60 -33.98
N GLY A 22 -22.39 21.53 -34.01
CA GLY A 22 -22.86 20.28 -33.44
C GLY A 22 -22.85 20.43 -31.93
N ASP A 23 -23.99 20.30 -31.31
CA ASP A 23 -24.10 20.15 -29.87
C ASP A 23 -23.15 19.05 -29.44
N PRO A 24 -22.47 19.17 -28.27
CA PRO A 24 -21.68 18.10 -27.76
C PRO A 24 -22.56 16.86 -27.64
N VAL A 25 -22.26 15.84 -28.43
CA VAL A 25 -22.99 14.58 -28.40
C VAL A 25 -22.80 14.04 -26.96
N SER A 26 -23.87 14.13 -26.18
CA SER A 26 -23.91 13.48 -24.88
C SER A 26 -23.54 12.01 -25.10
N PRO A 27 -22.66 11.41 -24.26
CA PRO A 27 -22.38 10.01 -24.38
C PRO A 27 -23.72 9.24 -24.40
N PRO A 28 -23.86 8.20 -25.23
CA PRO A 28 -25.08 7.41 -25.26
C PRO A 28 -25.40 6.96 -23.84
N PRO A 29 -26.65 7.01 -23.40
CA PRO A 29 -27.04 6.51 -22.10
C PRO A 29 -26.57 5.05 -21.98
N PRO A 30 -26.10 4.61 -20.81
CA PRO A 30 -25.72 3.23 -20.60
C PRO A 30 -26.90 2.33 -21.04
N PRO A 31 -26.62 1.17 -21.63
CA PRO A 31 -27.66 0.25 -22.05
C PRO A 31 -28.60 -0.02 -20.87
N PRO A 32 -29.91 -0.06 -21.05
CA PRO A 32 -30.83 -0.38 -19.96
C PRO A 32 -30.42 -1.70 -19.34
N PRO A 33 -30.44 -1.81 -18.00
CA PRO A 33 -30.15 -3.09 -17.35
C PRO A 33 -31.05 -4.17 -17.94
N PRO A 34 -30.54 -5.38 -18.17
CA PRO A 34 -31.34 -6.47 -18.70
C PRO A 34 -32.57 -6.66 -17.82
N PRO A 35 -33.74 -6.95 -18.41
CA PRO A 35 -34.99 -7.10 -17.68
C PRO A 35 -34.80 -8.10 -16.55
N ALA A 36 -35.31 -7.77 -15.37
CA ALA A 36 -35.22 -8.58 -14.18
C ALA A 36 -35.92 -9.92 -14.43
N GLY A 37 -35.17 -10.90 -14.93
CA GLY A 37 -35.66 -12.26 -15.04
C GLY A 37 -36.03 -12.78 -13.65
N SER A 38 -37.13 -13.51 -13.55
CA SER A 38 -37.47 -14.27 -12.34
C SER A 38 -36.26 -15.08 -11.87
N PRO A 39 -36.02 -15.28 -10.57
CA PRO A 39 -34.93 -16.13 -10.10
C PRO A 39 -35.05 -17.48 -10.77
N SER A 40 -33.98 -17.92 -11.42
CA SER A 40 -34.07 -19.15 -12.21
C SER A 40 -34.34 -20.33 -11.27
N VAL A 41 -35.22 -21.24 -11.70
CA VAL A 41 -35.54 -22.49 -11.01
C VAL A 41 -34.28 -23.31 -10.67
N VAL A 42 -33.20 -23.07 -11.38
CA VAL A 42 -31.89 -23.69 -11.19
C VAL A 42 -31.29 -23.44 -9.78
N CYS A 43 -31.53 -22.30 -9.18
CA CYS A 43 -31.05 -21.99 -7.82
C CYS A 43 -31.71 -22.86 -6.74
N ALA A 44 -32.98 -23.14 -6.87
CA ALA A 44 -33.72 -23.90 -5.86
C ALA A 44 -33.21 -25.36 -5.73
N SER A 45 -32.66 -25.91 -6.80
CA SER A 45 -32.16 -27.30 -6.84
C SER A 45 -30.68 -27.44 -6.39
N LYS A 46 -29.98 -26.33 -6.13
CA LYS A 46 -28.56 -26.40 -5.72
C LYS A 46 -28.45 -26.75 -4.24
N THR A 47 -27.41 -27.49 -3.91
CA THR A 47 -27.04 -27.79 -2.52
C THR A 47 -26.72 -26.47 -1.81
N ALA A 48 -27.23 -26.31 -0.59
CA ALA A 48 -26.94 -25.13 0.21
C ALA A 48 -25.49 -25.15 0.69
N THR A 49 -24.80 -24.02 0.56
CA THR A 49 -23.50 -23.79 1.15
C THR A 49 -23.67 -23.41 2.61
N THR A 50 -23.20 -24.26 3.50
CA THR A 50 -23.26 -24.01 4.94
C THR A 50 -21.95 -23.42 5.41
N LEU A 51 -22.01 -22.26 6.05
CA LEU A 51 -20.86 -21.58 6.66
C LEU A 51 -21.16 -21.33 8.13
N VAL A 52 -20.16 -21.48 8.97
CA VAL A 52 -20.21 -20.99 10.35
C VAL A 52 -19.62 -19.59 10.40
N THR A 53 -19.90 -18.87 11.48
CA THR A 53 -19.38 -17.50 11.67
C THR A 53 -17.86 -17.48 11.49
N GLY A 54 -17.36 -16.56 10.67
CA GLY A 54 -15.95 -16.41 10.34
C GLY A 54 -15.44 -17.33 9.21
N GLN A 55 -16.24 -18.29 8.72
CA GLN A 55 -15.87 -19.06 7.54
C GLN A 55 -16.16 -18.30 6.25
N HIS A 56 -15.34 -18.53 5.24
CA HIS A 56 -15.54 -18.07 3.88
C HIS A 56 -15.45 -19.21 2.88
N VAL A 57 -15.94 -18.98 1.69
CA VAL A 57 -15.81 -19.86 0.53
C VAL A 57 -15.58 -19.01 -0.71
N ILE A 58 -14.64 -19.42 -1.53
CA ILE A 58 -14.41 -18.84 -2.85
C ILE A 58 -15.24 -19.62 -3.85
N VAL A 59 -16.05 -18.91 -4.61
CA VAL A 59 -16.97 -19.52 -5.58
C VAL A 59 -16.70 -18.93 -6.96
N ASP A 60 -16.37 -19.80 -7.91
CA ASP A 60 -16.41 -19.42 -9.32
C ASP A 60 -17.87 -19.46 -9.80
N PRO A 61 -18.46 -18.32 -10.19
CA PRO A 61 -19.84 -18.27 -10.64
C PRO A 61 -20.14 -19.21 -11.83
N ALA A 62 -19.15 -19.48 -12.68
CA ALA A 62 -19.33 -20.38 -13.82
C ALA A 62 -19.60 -21.82 -13.37
N THR A 63 -18.95 -22.30 -12.32
CA THR A 63 -19.09 -23.67 -11.80
C THR A 63 -20.44 -23.92 -11.12
N VAL A 64 -21.03 -22.85 -10.57
CA VAL A 64 -22.33 -22.91 -9.89
C VAL A 64 -23.49 -22.38 -10.75
N SER A 65 -23.24 -22.11 -12.03
CA SER A 65 -24.22 -21.53 -12.96
C SER A 65 -24.79 -20.20 -12.47
N GLY A 66 -23.93 -19.37 -11.86
CA GLY A 66 -24.30 -18.07 -11.32
C GLY A 66 -25.20 -18.12 -10.07
N CYS A 67 -25.32 -19.27 -9.42
CA CYS A 67 -26.26 -19.46 -8.32
C CYS A 67 -25.57 -19.93 -7.03
N LEU A 68 -25.67 -19.17 -5.98
CA LEU A 68 -25.24 -19.55 -4.64
C LEU A 68 -26.47 -19.64 -3.72
N ARG A 69 -26.63 -20.77 -3.05
CA ARG A 69 -27.72 -21.01 -2.11
C ARG A 69 -27.19 -21.16 -0.70
N PHE A 70 -27.79 -20.47 0.23
CA PHE A 70 -27.52 -20.61 1.66
C PHE A 70 -28.67 -21.39 2.33
N PRO A 71 -28.44 -22.04 3.49
CA PRO A 71 -29.50 -22.67 4.24
C PRO A 71 -30.53 -21.62 4.72
N ALA A 72 -31.72 -22.07 5.01
CA ALA A 72 -32.73 -21.21 5.61
C ALA A 72 -32.21 -20.67 6.96
N ALA A 73 -32.33 -19.37 7.16
CA ALA A 73 -31.96 -18.75 8.41
C ALA A 73 -32.95 -19.20 9.52
N GLY A 74 -32.41 -19.49 10.73
CA GLY A 74 -33.20 -19.67 11.92
C GLY A 74 -33.87 -18.37 12.39
N PRO A 75 -34.59 -18.43 13.54
CA PRO A 75 -35.30 -17.25 14.07
C PRO A 75 -34.42 -16.02 14.32
N ALA A 76 -33.13 -16.23 14.59
CA ALA A 76 -32.13 -15.14 14.77
C ALA A 76 -31.66 -14.51 13.46
N GLY A 77 -32.04 -15.04 12.32
CA GLY A 77 -31.52 -14.61 11.03
C GLY A 77 -30.09 -15.13 10.75
N ALA A 78 -29.60 -14.84 9.57
CA ALA A 78 -28.20 -15.03 9.19
C ALA A 78 -27.77 -13.90 8.26
N GLN A 79 -26.57 -13.41 8.43
CA GLN A 79 -25.99 -12.39 7.57
C GLN A 79 -24.79 -12.99 6.84
N TYR A 80 -24.72 -12.73 5.56
CA TYR A 80 -23.60 -13.16 4.70
C TYR A 80 -23.03 -11.92 4.00
N LEU A 81 -21.71 -11.79 4.03
CA LEU A 81 -21.01 -10.84 3.18
C LEU A 81 -20.69 -11.52 1.85
N VAL A 82 -21.11 -10.90 0.76
CA VAL A 82 -20.78 -11.36 -0.60
C VAL A 82 -19.83 -10.32 -1.19
N VAL A 83 -18.59 -10.75 -1.45
CA VAL A 83 -17.59 -9.93 -2.14
C VAL A 83 -17.51 -10.42 -3.56
N LEU A 84 -17.67 -9.49 -4.50
CA LEU A 84 -17.57 -9.77 -5.93
C LEU A 84 -16.24 -9.25 -6.44
N ALA A 85 -15.45 -10.13 -7.04
CA ALA A 85 -14.16 -9.79 -7.56
C ALA A 85 -14.03 -10.28 -9.01
N SER A 86 -13.49 -9.43 -9.89
CA SER A 86 -13.10 -9.85 -11.24
C SER A 86 -11.61 -10.24 -11.22
N THR A 87 -11.34 -11.50 -11.48
CA THR A 87 -9.99 -12.06 -11.56
C THR A 87 -9.55 -12.26 -13.01
N SER A 88 -9.92 -11.35 -13.91
CA SER A 88 -9.71 -11.54 -15.35
C SER A 88 -8.24 -11.69 -15.75
N GLY A 89 -7.28 -11.32 -14.91
CA GLY A 89 -5.85 -11.42 -15.19
C GLY A 89 -5.43 -10.70 -16.49
N SER A 90 -6.31 -9.93 -17.10
CA SER A 90 -6.01 -9.19 -18.31
C SER A 90 -5.05 -8.07 -17.99
N ARG A 91 -3.89 -8.08 -18.66
CA ARG A 91 -2.87 -7.04 -18.52
C ARG A 91 -3.13 -5.80 -19.38
N SER A 92 -4.30 -5.66 -19.97
CA SER A 92 -4.64 -4.46 -20.74
C SER A 92 -5.20 -3.37 -19.82
N SER A 93 -4.82 -2.13 -20.06
CA SER A 93 -5.33 -0.96 -19.33
C SER A 93 -6.86 -0.76 -19.50
N SER A 94 -7.47 -1.47 -20.44
CA SER A 94 -8.92 -1.46 -20.67
C SER A 94 -9.65 -2.55 -19.91
N GLY A 95 -8.94 -3.51 -19.28
CA GLY A 95 -9.53 -4.62 -18.52
C GLY A 95 -10.63 -5.38 -19.28
N ILE A 96 -11.11 -6.47 -18.72
CA ILE A 96 -12.37 -7.07 -19.16
C ILE A 96 -13.40 -6.73 -18.09
N GLN A 97 -14.28 -5.81 -18.39
CA GLN A 97 -15.43 -5.50 -17.56
C GLN A 97 -16.54 -6.49 -17.87
N GLY A 98 -16.98 -7.21 -16.87
CA GLY A 98 -18.17 -8.05 -16.94
C GLY A 98 -19.25 -7.45 -16.05
N PRO A 99 -20.31 -6.84 -16.60
CA PRO A 99 -21.41 -6.38 -15.77
C PRO A 99 -22.05 -7.60 -15.09
N TYR A 100 -22.19 -7.53 -13.79
CA TYR A 100 -22.90 -8.57 -13.02
C TYR A 100 -23.97 -7.94 -12.14
N VAL A 101 -25.02 -8.68 -11.90
CA VAL A 101 -26.12 -8.26 -11.04
C VAL A 101 -26.33 -9.34 -9.98
N VAL A 102 -26.26 -8.94 -8.71
CA VAL A 102 -26.64 -9.83 -7.62
C VAL A 102 -28.15 -9.69 -7.39
N LYS A 103 -28.86 -10.81 -7.42
CA LYS A 103 -30.29 -10.86 -7.12
C LYS A 103 -30.51 -11.80 -5.95
N SER A 104 -31.28 -11.37 -4.96
CA SER A 104 -31.75 -12.21 -3.86
C SER A 104 -33.18 -12.66 -4.11
N SER A 105 -33.50 -13.91 -3.74
CA SER A 105 -34.87 -14.40 -3.73
C SER A 105 -35.68 -13.93 -2.53
N SER A 106 -35.05 -13.34 -1.52
CA SER A 106 -35.71 -12.69 -0.40
C SER A 106 -35.58 -11.17 -0.55
N PRO A 107 -36.62 -10.39 -0.16
CA PRO A 107 -36.45 -8.94 -0.10
C PRO A 107 -35.31 -8.66 0.86
N ALA A 108 -34.26 -8.04 0.36
CA ALA A 108 -33.16 -7.56 1.18
C ALA A 108 -33.77 -6.57 2.16
N SER A 109 -33.78 -6.90 3.44
CA SER A 109 -33.89 -5.88 4.48
C SER A 109 -32.62 -5.07 4.39
N ALA A 110 -32.65 -4.02 3.60
CA ALA A 110 -31.58 -3.04 3.49
C ALA A 110 -31.51 -2.24 4.81
N SER A 111 -31.06 -2.87 5.85
CA SER A 111 -30.52 -2.19 7.04
C SER A 111 -29.02 -2.01 6.85
N ALA A 112 -28.64 -1.36 5.76
CA ALA A 112 -27.39 -0.63 5.76
C ALA A 112 -27.62 0.58 6.65
N SER A 113 -27.26 0.48 7.90
CA SER A 113 -27.00 1.69 8.68
C SER A 113 -25.92 2.44 7.89
N PRO A 114 -26.19 3.66 7.43
CA PRO A 114 -25.10 4.44 6.85
C PRO A 114 -24.03 4.54 7.94
N LEU A 115 -22.79 4.32 7.59
CA LEU A 115 -21.66 4.74 8.40
C LEU A 115 -21.71 6.27 8.49
N ALA A 116 -22.63 6.77 9.34
CA ALA A 116 -22.84 8.17 9.57
C ALA A 116 -21.60 8.70 10.28
N GLY A 117 -20.77 9.40 9.55
CA GLY A 117 -19.58 10.07 10.07
C GLY A 117 -18.33 9.96 9.22
N LEU A 118 -18.22 9.01 8.30
CA LEU A 118 -17.10 8.94 7.36
C LEU A 118 -17.47 9.70 6.08
N GLN A 119 -17.54 11.02 6.14
CA GLN A 119 -17.46 11.82 4.94
C GLN A 119 -16.01 11.89 4.52
N ALA A 120 -15.58 10.93 3.71
CA ALA A 120 -14.36 11.12 2.95
C ALA A 120 -14.56 12.37 2.06
N PRO A 121 -13.63 13.33 2.06
CA PRO A 121 -13.69 14.43 1.11
C PRO A 121 -13.72 13.82 -0.29
N ALA A 122 -14.59 14.35 -1.17
CA ALA A 122 -14.65 13.96 -2.58
C ALA A 122 -13.30 14.31 -3.24
N ARG A 123 -12.35 13.38 -3.14
CA ARG A 123 -11.09 13.43 -3.88
C ARG A 123 -11.25 12.47 -5.04
N GLY A 124 -11.18 13.02 -6.26
CA GLY A 124 -10.91 12.20 -7.44
C GLY A 124 -9.61 11.39 -7.25
N PRO A 125 -9.35 10.38 -8.07
CA PRO A 125 -8.20 9.50 -7.95
C PRO A 125 -6.91 10.32 -8.08
N ARG A 126 -6.40 10.82 -6.96
CA ARG A 126 -5.08 11.44 -6.87
C ARG A 126 -4.15 10.37 -6.32
N ARG A 127 -3.16 10.00 -7.11
CA ARG A 127 -2.05 9.19 -6.64
C ARG A 127 -1.42 9.88 -5.44
N SER A 128 -1.26 9.16 -4.34
CA SER A 128 -0.49 9.67 -3.23
C SER A 128 1.00 9.60 -3.60
N VAL A 129 1.80 10.56 -3.11
CA VAL A 129 3.25 10.55 -3.30
C VAL A 129 3.86 9.25 -2.77
N ALA A 130 3.35 8.73 -1.66
CA ALA A 130 3.79 7.46 -1.09
C ALA A 130 3.55 6.30 -2.09
N ALA A 131 2.33 6.15 -2.62
CA ALA A 131 2.03 5.08 -3.57
C ALA A 131 2.86 5.15 -4.86
N GLU A 132 3.14 6.36 -5.35
CA GLU A 132 4.04 6.54 -6.51
C GLU A 132 5.48 6.15 -6.17
N PHE A 133 5.94 6.45 -4.96
CA PHE A 133 7.26 6.09 -4.49
C PHE A 133 7.39 4.57 -4.29
N ASP A 134 6.43 3.93 -3.64
CA ASP A 134 6.39 2.47 -3.44
C ASP A 134 6.40 1.74 -4.78
N ALA A 135 5.54 2.14 -5.72
CA ALA A 135 5.52 1.57 -7.07
C ALA A 135 6.85 1.73 -7.80
N MET A 136 7.52 2.88 -7.65
CA MET A 136 8.84 3.12 -8.22
C MET A 136 9.90 2.22 -7.58
N LEU A 137 9.87 2.02 -6.26
CA LEU A 137 10.79 1.12 -5.57
C LEU A 137 10.62 -0.32 -6.06
N ARG A 138 9.39 -0.82 -6.14
CA ARG A 138 9.09 -2.19 -6.65
C ARG A 138 9.56 -2.36 -8.11
N GLU A 139 9.40 -1.34 -8.95
CA GLU A 139 9.90 -1.39 -10.34
C GLU A 139 11.43 -1.40 -10.39
N ARG A 140 12.08 -0.59 -9.55
CA ARG A 140 13.53 -0.55 -9.45
C ARG A 140 14.11 -1.88 -8.97
N GLU A 141 13.50 -2.51 -8.00
CA GLU A 141 13.87 -3.84 -7.51
C GLU A 141 13.79 -4.89 -8.63
N ARG A 142 12.69 -4.88 -9.39
CA ARG A 142 12.55 -5.76 -10.56
C ARG A 142 13.66 -5.51 -11.59
N ALA A 143 13.98 -4.25 -11.85
CA ALA A 143 15.06 -3.90 -12.78
C ALA A 143 16.44 -4.37 -12.27
N LEU A 144 16.72 -4.24 -10.98
CA LEU A 144 17.96 -4.73 -10.36
C LEU A 144 18.08 -6.25 -10.48
N VAL A 145 17.02 -6.98 -10.17
CA VAL A 145 16.97 -8.44 -10.27
C VAL A 145 17.13 -8.89 -11.73
N ALA A 146 16.39 -8.27 -12.66
CA ALA A 146 16.50 -8.58 -14.10
C ALA A 146 17.85 -8.22 -14.70
N GLY A 147 18.51 -7.18 -14.17
CA GLY A 147 19.86 -6.76 -14.56
C GLY A 147 20.97 -7.68 -14.03
N GLY A 148 20.61 -8.76 -13.31
CA GLY A 148 21.57 -9.71 -12.75
C GLY A 148 22.27 -9.18 -11.49
N ALA A 149 21.70 -8.20 -10.81
CA ALA A 149 22.08 -7.87 -9.44
C ALA A 149 21.79 -9.10 -8.58
N VAL A 150 22.82 -9.91 -8.42
CA VAL A 150 22.75 -11.20 -7.77
C VAL A 150 22.89 -11.01 -6.28
N ARG A 151 22.16 -11.84 -5.53
CA ARG A 151 22.58 -12.29 -4.21
C ARG A 151 24.08 -12.15 -4.05
N ALA A 152 24.50 -11.53 -2.99
CA ALA A 152 25.86 -11.69 -2.52
C ALA A 152 26.11 -13.16 -2.21
N SER A 153 26.52 -13.94 -3.20
CA SER A 153 27.37 -15.11 -3.02
C SER A 153 28.81 -14.66 -2.72
N ALA A 154 28.99 -13.42 -2.31
CA ALA A 154 30.26 -13.00 -1.77
C ALA A 154 30.46 -13.71 -0.46
N PRO A 155 31.70 -14.18 -0.16
CA PRO A 155 32.03 -14.61 1.18
C PRO A 155 31.63 -13.45 2.12
N PRO A 156 31.06 -13.75 3.26
CA PRO A 156 30.62 -12.70 4.17
C PRO A 156 31.78 -11.73 4.33
N LEU A 157 31.60 -10.49 3.91
CA LEU A 157 32.46 -9.45 4.41
C LEU A 157 32.43 -9.63 5.93
N PRO A 158 33.56 -9.45 6.64
CA PRO A 158 33.56 -9.57 8.09
C PRO A 158 32.65 -8.48 8.63
N ARG A 159 31.38 -8.75 8.68
CA ARG A 159 30.34 -7.95 9.31
C ARG A 159 30.02 -8.55 10.63
N LEU A 160 29.62 -7.70 11.53
CA LEU A 160 29.34 -7.99 12.91
C LEU A 160 28.48 -9.26 13.01
N ALA A 161 29.09 -10.38 13.34
CA ALA A 161 28.40 -11.61 13.72
C ALA A 161 27.67 -11.47 15.08
N ALA A 162 27.27 -10.26 15.41
CA ALA A 162 26.58 -9.89 16.64
C ALA A 162 25.66 -8.71 16.40
N PRO A 163 24.51 -8.67 17.07
CA PRO A 163 23.65 -7.49 17.07
C PRO A 163 24.44 -6.22 17.44
N PRO A 164 24.06 -5.06 16.92
CA PRO A 164 24.65 -3.80 17.34
C PRO A 164 24.42 -3.58 18.84
N THR A 165 25.23 -2.70 19.43
CA THR A 165 25.05 -2.33 20.84
C THR A 165 24.40 -0.96 20.97
N VAL A 166 23.61 -0.75 22.02
CA VAL A 166 23.01 0.57 22.28
C VAL A 166 24.11 1.63 22.41
N GLY A 167 23.97 2.71 21.66
CA GLY A 167 24.98 3.77 21.56
C GLY A 167 25.96 3.62 20.39
N GLU A 168 25.95 2.48 19.70
CA GLU A 168 26.76 2.28 18.50
C GLU A 168 26.31 3.22 17.37
N VAL A 169 27.26 3.77 16.65
CA VAL A 169 27.02 4.65 15.51
C VAL A 169 27.34 3.91 14.22
N GLN A 170 26.40 3.91 13.29
CA GLN A 170 26.58 3.32 11.97
C GLN A 170 26.21 4.30 10.86
N SER A 171 26.79 4.09 9.68
CA SER A 171 26.52 4.85 8.47
C SER A 171 25.54 4.09 7.59
N PHE A 172 24.52 4.79 7.11
CA PHE A 172 23.51 4.23 6.21
C PHE A 172 23.41 5.06 4.94
N GLN A 173 23.15 4.38 3.83
CA GLN A 173 22.80 5.02 2.55
C GLN A 173 21.28 5.08 2.45
N VAL A 174 20.72 6.28 2.30
CA VAL A 174 19.27 6.51 2.25
C VAL A 174 18.91 7.20 0.95
N CYS A 175 17.85 6.77 0.27
CA CYS A 175 17.32 7.48 -0.90
C CYS A 175 17.09 8.96 -0.58
N SER A 176 17.63 9.86 -1.37
CA SER A 176 17.50 11.31 -1.18
C SER A 176 16.55 11.99 -2.19
N ASN A 177 15.88 11.21 -3.03
CA ASN A 177 14.83 11.68 -3.93
C ASN A 177 13.80 10.57 -4.22
N LEU A 178 12.63 10.97 -4.71
CA LEU A 178 11.52 10.06 -5.00
C LEU A 178 11.81 9.05 -6.14
N GLN A 179 12.87 9.21 -6.89
CA GLN A 179 13.33 8.23 -7.89
C GLN A 179 14.37 7.27 -7.32
N CYS A 180 14.77 7.47 -6.06
CA CYS A 180 15.85 6.73 -5.40
C CYS A 180 17.13 6.64 -6.28
N SER A 181 17.36 7.65 -7.10
CA SER A 181 18.51 7.74 -8.02
C SER A 181 19.74 8.42 -7.39
N ALA A 182 19.53 9.07 -6.24
CA ALA A 182 20.56 9.67 -5.42
C ALA A 182 20.39 9.19 -3.98
N PHE A 183 21.50 9.18 -3.24
CA PHE A 183 21.57 8.70 -1.87
C PHE A 183 22.30 9.72 -0.99
N SER A 184 21.86 9.82 0.24
CA SER A 184 22.52 10.55 1.32
C SER A 184 23.15 9.56 2.28
N THR A 185 24.30 9.89 2.83
CA THR A 185 24.92 9.14 3.92
C THR A 185 24.40 9.70 5.25
N VAL A 186 23.73 8.88 6.01
CA VAL A 186 23.19 9.20 7.33
C VAL A 186 24.03 8.52 8.41
N GLN A 187 24.42 9.27 9.46
CA GLN A 187 25.04 8.74 10.67
C GLN A 187 23.98 8.56 11.73
N ALA A 188 23.68 7.34 12.12
CA ALA A 188 22.64 7.06 13.10
C ALA A 188 23.20 6.27 14.30
N THR A 189 22.59 6.51 15.46
CA THR A 189 22.96 5.86 16.72
C THR A 189 21.88 4.85 17.11
N ALA A 190 22.29 3.63 17.46
CA ALA A 190 21.40 2.62 18.03
C ALA A 190 20.84 3.12 19.36
N ARG A 191 19.53 3.29 19.45
CA ARG A 191 18.82 3.74 20.66
C ARG A 191 18.08 2.63 21.37
N PHE A 192 17.80 1.55 20.66
CA PHE A 192 17.24 0.32 21.21
C PHE A 192 17.80 -0.87 20.43
N VAL A 193 18.09 -1.95 21.14
CA VAL A 193 18.45 -3.23 20.55
C VAL A 193 17.69 -4.33 21.29
N GLY A 194 16.81 -4.99 20.56
CA GLY A 194 15.96 -6.08 21.03
C GLY A 194 16.48 -7.45 20.60
N GLN A 195 15.56 -8.42 20.50
CA GLN A 195 15.89 -9.78 20.08
C GLN A 195 15.95 -9.92 18.56
N LYS A 196 15.09 -9.19 17.87
CA LYS A 196 14.89 -9.26 16.41
C LYS A 196 14.97 -7.91 15.71
N VAL A 197 15.16 -6.84 16.46
CA VAL A 197 15.21 -5.50 15.91
C VAL A 197 16.24 -4.63 16.60
N ALA A 198 16.86 -3.72 15.84
CA ALA A 198 17.61 -2.58 16.36
C ALA A 198 17.01 -1.28 15.81
N VAL A 199 16.72 -0.32 16.67
CA VAL A 199 16.19 0.99 16.29
C VAL A 199 17.34 2.00 16.32
N PHE A 200 17.67 2.51 15.15
CA PHE A 200 18.65 3.57 14.95
C PHE A 200 17.94 4.89 14.71
N ILE A 201 18.40 5.93 15.38
CA ILE A 201 17.93 7.29 15.15
C ILE A 201 19.08 8.10 14.55
N ASP A 202 18.81 8.76 13.44
CA ASP A 202 19.71 9.69 12.78
C ASP A 202 20.21 10.76 13.78
N ASN A 203 21.50 11.03 13.74
CA ASN A 203 22.11 12.01 14.63
C ASN A 203 21.80 13.46 14.24
N ASP A 204 21.31 13.67 13.02
CA ASP A 204 21.04 14.99 12.44
C ASP A 204 19.52 15.23 12.24
N VAL A 205 18.75 14.92 13.29
CA VAL A 205 17.28 15.10 13.28
C VAL A 205 16.87 16.44 13.87
N PRO A 206 15.69 16.99 13.47
CA PRO A 206 15.13 18.19 14.08
C PRO A 206 15.00 18.08 15.60
N GLN A 207 15.45 19.11 16.33
CA GLN A 207 15.49 19.10 17.80
C GLN A 207 14.23 19.68 18.47
N ASN A 208 13.19 19.99 17.72
CA ASN A 208 11.99 20.66 18.24
C ASN A 208 11.01 19.74 18.98
N ASP A 209 11.11 18.47 18.86
CA ASP A 209 10.37 17.44 19.60
C ASP A 209 11.02 16.08 19.30
N PRO A 210 12.29 15.89 19.67
CA PRO A 210 13.08 14.76 19.22
C PRO A 210 12.58 13.45 19.86
N LEU A 211 12.76 12.36 19.13
CA LEU A 211 12.55 11.04 19.68
C LEU A 211 13.49 10.78 20.86
N THR A 212 12.96 10.10 21.86
CA THR A 212 13.69 9.71 23.06
C THR A 212 14.11 8.24 23.00
N PRO A 213 15.04 7.79 23.84
CA PRO A 213 15.31 6.36 23.98
C PRO A 213 14.08 5.53 24.38
N ALA A 214 13.11 6.13 25.10
CA ALA A 214 11.87 5.47 25.47
C ALA A 214 10.97 5.22 24.24
N ASP A 215 10.90 6.19 23.32
CA ASP A 215 10.15 6.03 22.07
C ASP A 215 10.75 4.92 21.18
N ALA A 216 12.08 4.89 21.10
CA ALA A 216 12.79 3.82 20.37
C ALA A 216 12.54 2.45 21.03
N ALA A 217 12.53 2.39 22.37
CA ALA A 217 12.22 1.17 23.09
C ALA A 217 10.76 0.74 22.91
N GLU A 218 9.82 1.67 22.87
CA GLU A 218 8.41 1.36 22.59
C GLU A 218 8.23 0.75 21.21
N LEU A 219 8.77 1.37 20.17
CA LEU A 219 8.69 0.87 18.79
C LEU A 219 9.37 -0.48 18.64
N GLY A 220 10.60 -0.63 19.18
CA GLY A 220 11.36 -1.85 19.08
C GLY A 220 10.74 -3.00 19.87
N THR A 221 10.20 -2.74 21.07
CA THR A 221 9.49 -3.75 21.86
C THR A 221 8.21 -4.19 21.17
N THR A 222 7.45 -3.26 20.61
CA THR A 222 6.25 -3.58 19.82
C THR A 222 6.61 -4.46 18.63
N PHE A 223 7.71 -4.16 17.95
CA PHE A 223 8.19 -4.96 16.82
C PHE A 223 8.56 -6.38 17.26
N ASP A 224 9.40 -6.53 18.27
CA ASP A 224 9.86 -7.84 18.78
C ASP A 224 8.71 -8.71 19.27
N THR A 225 7.75 -8.09 20.00
CA THR A 225 6.68 -8.82 20.68
C THR A 225 5.52 -9.16 19.74
N HIS A 226 5.23 -8.29 18.76
CA HIS A 226 4.04 -8.41 17.94
C HIS A 226 4.34 -8.48 16.44
N HIS A 227 5.00 -7.48 15.85
CA HIS A 227 5.14 -7.40 14.40
C HIS A 227 5.94 -8.56 13.84
N TYR A 228 7.09 -8.84 14.43
CA TYR A 228 7.97 -9.91 14.00
C TYR A 228 7.28 -11.29 13.99
N PRO A 229 6.68 -11.78 15.10
CA PRO A 229 6.00 -13.07 15.08
C PRO A 229 4.73 -13.10 14.23
N ILE A 230 4.00 -11.99 14.10
CA ILE A 230 2.82 -11.94 13.23
C ILE A 230 3.23 -12.16 11.78
N ASP A 231 4.18 -11.39 11.29
CA ASP A 231 4.59 -11.43 9.89
C ASP A 231 5.36 -12.71 9.55
N THR A 232 6.27 -13.13 10.40
CA THR A 232 7.02 -14.38 10.14
C THR A 232 6.13 -15.61 10.13
N ASN A 233 5.09 -15.65 10.95
CA ASN A 233 4.10 -16.74 10.93
C ASN A 233 3.20 -16.69 9.69
N ALA A 234 2.89 -15.51 9.17
CA ALA A 234 1.99 -15.35 8.03
C ALA A 234 2.71 -15.47 6.68
N PHE A 235 3.90 -14.88 6.55
CA PHE A 235 4.57 -14.69 5.26
C PHE A 235 5.92 -15.41 5.14
N GLY A 236 6.46 -15.94 6.23
CA GLY A 236 7.78 -16.59 6.28
C GLY A 236 8.87 -15.69 6.88
N ALA A 237 10.11 -16.15 6.82
CA ALA A 237 11.23 -15.46 7.45
C ALA A 237 11.84 -14.39 6.51
N GLU A 238 12.38 -13.37 7.13
CA GLU A 238 13.32 -12.43 6.52
C GLU A 238 14.67 -13.11 6.22
N SER A 239 15.57 -12.40 5.55
CA SER A 239 16.99 -12.77 5.46
C SER A 239 17.76 -12.35 6.71
N ASP A 240 18.99 -12.79 6.80
CA ASP A 240 19.99 -12.32 7.78
C ASP A 240 21.35 -12.33 7.05
N LEU A 241 21.49 -11.35 6.13
CA LEU A 241 22.62 -11.31 5.20
C LEU A 241 23.91 -10.91 5.90
N ASP A 242 23.84 -10.04 6.88
CA ASP A 242 24.98 -9.56 7.63
C ASP A 242 25.24 -10.38 8.92
N GLN A 243 24.39 -11.37 9.19
CA GLN A 243 24.49 -12.30 10.31
C GLN A 243 24.46 -11.60 11.67
N ASN A 244 23.78 -10.46 11.76
CA ASN A 244 23.62 -9.74 13.01
C ASN A 244 22.39 -10.19 13.83
N GLY A 245 21.49 -10.97 13.22
CA GLY A 245 20.30 -11.55 13.84
C GLY A 245 19.15 -10.57 14.09
N VAL A 246 19.24 -9.33 13.60
CA VAL A 246 18.25 -8.28 13.83
C VAL A 246 17.91 -7.52 12.53
N VAL A 247 16.68 -7.09 12.42
CA VAL A 247 16.22 -6.11 11.43
C VAL A 247 16.55 -4.70 11.94
N ILE A 248 16.94 -3.80 11.08
CA ILE A 248 17.24 -2.41 11.42
C ILE A 248 16.07 -1.51 11.03
N ILE A 249 15.55 -0.79 12.00
CA ILE A 249 14.64 0.34 11.78
C ILE A 249 15.49 1.61 11.82
N LEU A 250 15.66 2.27 10.67
CA LEU A 250 16.35 3.55 10.60
C LEU A 250 15.33 4.70 10.57
N MET A 251 15.33 5.50 11.63
CA MET A 251 14.50 6.69 11.76
C MET A 251 15.32 7.92 11.37
N THR A 252 14.97 8.60 10.27
CA THR A 252 15.80 9.66 9.70
C THR A 252 14.99 10.78 9.05
N ASP A 253 15.47 12.03 9.14
CA ASP A 253 14.88 13.19 8.46
C ASP A 253 15.02 13.09 6.93
N ALA A 254 15.93 12.26 6.42
CA ALA A 254 16.03 11.99 4.99
C ALA A 254 14.72 11.43 4.40
N VAL A 255 13.93 10.68 5.17
CA VAL A 255 12.58 10.23 4.77
C VAL A 255 11.60 11.41 4.72
N ASN A 256 11.66 12.33 5.68
CA ASN A 256 10.83 13.53 5.68
C ASN A 256 11.11 14.40 4.45
N ASP A 257 12.37 14.47 4.03
CA ASP A 257 12.82 15.30 2.90
C ASP A 257 12.45 14.72 1.53
N LEU A 258 12.08 13.44 1.44
CA LEU A 258 11.49 12.86 0.22
C LEU A 258 10.18 13.57 -0.16
N THR A 259 9.47 14.17 0.80
CA THR A 259 8.20 14.84 0.55
C THR A 259 8.28 16.32 0.98
N PRO A 260 8.83 17.19 0.15
CA PRO A 260 8.90 18.64 0.45
C PRO A 260 7.53 19.32 0.39
N ASP A 261 6.55 18.75 -0.30
CA ASP A 261 5.16 19.20 -0.42
C ASP A 261 4.21 18.04 -0.15
N CYS A 262 3.44 18.13 0.93
CA CYS A 262 2.53 17.08 1.38
C CYS A 262 1.09 17.20 0.84
N THR A 263 0.84 18.03 -0.17
CA THR A 263 -0.50 18.22 -0.74
C THR A 263 -1.12 16.91 -1.22
N ASN A 264 -0.30 15.98 -1.69
CA ASN A 264 -0.72 14.67 -2.18
C ASN A 264 -0.28 13.51 -1.25
N GLY A 265 -0.16 13.76 0.04
CA GLY A 265 0.32 12.77 1.02
C GLY A 265 1.80 12.92 1.31
N ARG A 266 2.36 12.02 2.08
CA ARG A 266 3.80 11.97 2.39
C ARG A 266 4.29 10.53 2.48
N VAL A 267 5.57 10.32 2.20
CA VAL A 267 6.27 9.08 2.50
C VAL A 267 6.48 9.02 4.02
N VAL A 268 5.98 7.96 4.65
CA VAL A 268 6.07 7.75 6.10
C VAL A 268 7.18 6.78 6.44
N GLY A 269 7.36 5.77 5.60
CA GLY A 269 8.42 4.79 5.67
C GLY A 269 8.55 4.09 4.33
N PHE A 270 9.56 3.27 4.18
CA PHE A 270 9.74 2.40 3.03
C PHE A 270 10.78 1.32 3.30
N PHE A 271 10.62 0.19 2.64
CA PHE A 271 11.65 -0.82 2.45
C PHE A 271 12.19 -0.76 1.02
N PHE A 272 13.49 -0.96 0.85
CA PHE A 272 14.13 -1.04 -0.46
C PHE A 272 14.93 -2.34 -0.61
N GLY A 273 14.41 -3.27 -1.39
CA GLY A 273 15.06 -4.56 -1.62
C GLY A 273 16.47 -4.49 -2.22
N GLY A 274 16.87 -3.32 -2.74
CA GLY A 274 18.24 -3.06 -3.16
C GLY A 274 19.26 -3.17 -2.03
N ASP A 275 18.85 -3.00 -0.76
CA ASP A 275 19.71 -3.18 0.39
C ASP A 275 20.04 -4.66 0.67
N LEU A 276 19.23 -5.57 0.16
CA LEU A 276 19.46 -7.01 0.22
C LEU A 276 20.25 -7.53 -1.00
N LEU A 277 20.64 -6.65 -1.90
CA LEU A 277 21.45 -6.95 -3.08
C LEU A 277 22.80 -6.24 -2.98
N THR A 278 23.82 -6.79 -3.64
CA THR A 278 25.11 -6.11 -3.72
C THR A 278 25.06 -4.90 -4.65
N GLY A 279 25.52 -3.76 -4.16
CA GLY A 279 25.56 -2.53 -4.95
C GLY A 279 26.28 -1.40 -4.23
N PRO A 280 26.65 -0.33 -4.93
CA PRO A 280 27.44 0.77 -4.36
C PRO A 280 26.69 1.57 -3.29
N ASN A 281 25.36 1.55 -3.31
CA ASN A 281 24.51 2.27 -2.36
C ASN A 281 23.67 1.33 -1.50
N SER A 282 23.99 0.04 -1.49
CA SER A 282 23.34 -0.96 -0.66
C SER A 282 23.88 -0.90 0.76
N ASN A 283 22.99 -0.96 1.74
CA ASN A 283 23.39 -1.14 3.13
C ASN A 283 23.80 -2.59 3.43
N ASN A 284 23.55 -3.51 2.49
CA ASN A 284 23.83 -4.94 2.55
C ASN A 284 23.33 -5.60 3.85
N GLY A 285 22.12 -5.31 4.23
CA GLY A 285 21.48 -5.83 5.44
C GLY A 285 20.00 -5.49 5.47
N GLU A 286 19.35 -5.99 6.46
CA GLU A 286 17.92 -5.94 6.69
C GLU A 286 17.53 -4.58 7.30
N VAL A 287 17.37 -3.56 6.44
CA VAL A 287 17.05 -2.19 6.85
C VAL A 287 15.74 -1.73 6.21
N PHE A 288 14.89 -1.10 6.99
CA PHE A 288 13.82 -0.25 6.47
C PHE A 288 13.79 1.10 7.16
N TYR A 289 13.18 2.07 6.51
CA TYR A 289 13.36 3.49 6.81
C TYR A 289 12.06 4.11 7.24
N THR A 290 12.10 5.01 8.22
CA THR A 290 10.94 5.75 8.68
C THR A 290 11.28 7.21 8.92
N LEU A 291 10.24 8.06 8.84
CA LEU A 291 10.34 9.47 9.16
C LEU A 291 10.60 9.70 10.66
N VAL A 292 10.95 10.94 10.99
CA VAL A 292 11.10 11.43 12.36
C VAL A 292 10.13 12.59 12.63
N PRO A 293 9.93 13.00 13.91
CA PRO A 293 9.21 14.23 14.23
C PRO A 293 9.82 15.42 13.51
N ALA A 294 8.98 16.28 12.95
CA ALA A 294 9.44 17.42 12.15
C ALA A 294 8.52 18.64 12.32
N PRO A 295 9.07 19.86 12.28
CA PRO A 295 8.27 21.08 12.27
C PRO A 295 7.42 21.18 11.01
N ALA A 296 6.40 22.05 11.05
CA ALA A 296 5.60 22.34 9.85
C ALA A 296 6.48 22.97 8.76
N LYS A 297 6.27 22.53 7.53
CA LYS A 297 6.81 23.12 6.29
C LYS A 297 5.62 23.64 5.45
N PRO A 298 5.82 24.50 4.44
CA PRO A 298 4.74 24.84 3.52
C PRO A 298 4.06 23.58 2.98
N ASN A 299 2.73 23.55 3.05
CA ASN A 299 1.88 22.40 2.66
C ASN A 299 2.10 21.10 3.47
N CYS A 300 2.97 21.10 4.47
CA CYS A 300 3.19 19.95 5.35
C CYS A 300 2.91 20.34 6.81
N THR A 301 1.93 19.68 7.41
CA THR A 301 1.70 19.81 8.86
C THR A 301 2.88 19.27 9.65
N ALA A 302 3.14 19.84 10.80
CA ALA A 302 4.13 19.30 11.75
C ALA A 302 3.79 17.84 12.10
N ILE A 303 4.82 17.09 12.41
CA ILE A 303 4.72 15.74 12.99
C ILE A 303 5.26 15.83 14.41
N THR A 304 4.40 15.68 15.39
CA THR A 304 4.85 15.58 16.79
C THR A 304 5.47 14.21 17.06
N ARG A 305 6.26 14.12 18.12
CA ARG A 305 6.85 12.87 18.57
C ARG A 305 5.79 11.78 18.81
N SER A 306 4.71 12.11 19.54
CA SER A 306 3.62 11.18 19.77
C SER A 306 2.97 10.70 18.46
N GLN A 307 2.74 11.61 17.51
CA GLN A 307 2.21 11.23 16.20
C GLN A 307 3.15 10.33 15.43
N ALA A 308 4.46 10.61 15.47
CA ALA A 308 5.45 9.76 14.82
C ALA A 308 5.41 8.34 15.42
N VAL A 309 5.53 8.20 16.73
CA VAL A 309 5.50 6.88 17.40
C VAL A 309 4.21 6.11 17.08
N ASN A 310 3.05 6.76 17.20
CA ASN A 310 1.77 6.10 17.04
C ASN A 310 1.48 5.71 15.58
N ASN A 311 1.82 6.56 14.63
CA ASN A 311 1.54 6.32 13.22
C ASN A 311 2.56 5.38 12.57
N LEU A 312 3.75 5.24 13.17
CA LEU A 312 4.76 4.33 12.65
C LEU A 312 4.46 2.85 12.95
N LYS A 313 3.74 2.52 14.00
CA LYS A 313 3.45 1.12 14.33
C LYS A 313 2.83 0.33 13.16
N PRO A 314 1.78 0.81 12.47
CA PRO A 314 1.30 0.17 11.24
C PRO A 314 2.35 0.13 10.13
N THR A 315 3.13 1.20 9.96
CA THR A 315 4.18 1.25 8.94
C THR A 315 5.27 0.21 9.19
N LEU A 316 5.67 -0.03 10.45
CA LEU A 316 6.72 -1.01 10.74
C LEU A 316 6.35 -2.43 10.31
N ILE A 317 5.13 -2.88 10.57
CA ILE A 317 4.67 -4.21 10.15
C ILE A 317 4.50 -4.28 8.63
N HIS A 318 4.07 -3.19 7.99
CA HIS A 318 3.94 -3.06 6.55
C HIS A 318 5.30 -3.21 5.84
N GLU A 319 6.30 -2.43 6.26
CA GLU A 319 7.63 -2.46 5.64
C GLU A 319 8.37 -3.77 5.91
N PHE A 320 8.13 -4.38 7.06
CA PHE A 320 8.70 -5.68 7.36
C PHE A 320 8.12 -6.79 6.47
N GLN A 321 6.84 -6.73 6.14
CA GLN A 321 6.24 -7.64 5.18
C GLN A 321 6.89 -7.53 3.79
N HIS A 322 7.18 -6.32 3.31
CA HIS A 322 7.92 -6.13 2.06
C HIS A 322 9.29 -6.80 2.09
N MET A 323 10.03 -6.67 3.19
CA MET A 323 11.33 -7.31 3.38
C MET A 323 11.22 -8.82 3.31
N ILE A 324 10.25 -9.42 4.01
CA ILE A 324 9.98 -10.86 3.96
C ILE A 324 9.64 -11.29 2.53
N SER A 325 8.74 -10.58 1.86
CA SER A 325 8.35 -10.88 0.48
C SER A 325 9.56 -10.89 -0.45
N PHE A 326 10.41 -9.87 -0.38
CA PHE A 326 11.62 -9.81 -1.19
C PHE A 326 12.55 -10.99 -0.90
N ASN A 327 12.80 -11.32 0.37
CA ASN A 327 13.59 -12.49 0.73
C ASN A 327 13.00 -13.77 0.14
N GLN A 328 11.72 -14.01 0.36
CA GLN A 328 11.07 -15.26 -0.03
C GLN A 328 11.00 -15.46 -1.54
N HIS A 329 10.77 -14.39 -2.31
CA HIS A 329 10.63 -14.48 -3.76
C HIS A 329 11.98 -14.38 -4.47
N VAL A 330 12.80 -13.42 -4.11
CA VAL A 330 14.05 -13.12 -4.82
C VAL A 330 15.21 -13.93 -4.28
N LEU A 331 15.46 -13.84 -2.96
CA LEU A 331 16.68 -14.44 -2.40
C LEU A 331 16.57 -15.96 -2.22
N VAL A 332 15.46 -16.45 -1.72
CA VAL A 332 15.26 -17.89 -1.46
C VAL A 332 14.93 -18.65 -2.73
N ARG A 333 13.99 -18.14 -3.52
CA ARG A 333 13.48 -18.85 -4.69
C ARG A 333 14.13 -18.43 -6.00
N SER A 334 15.00 -17.42 -6.00
CA SER A 334 15.66 -16.88 -7.21
C SER A 334 14.64 -16.46 -8.29
N GLY A 335 13.48 -16.02 -7.86
CA GLY A 335 12.39 -15.54 -8.70
C GLY A 335 12.43 -14.01 -8.87
N ASN A 336 11.39 -13.48 -9.47
CA ASN A 336 11.16 -12.04 -9.53
C ASN A 336 10.50 -11.57 -8.22
N SER A 337 10.66 -10.29 -7.88
CA SER A 337 9.83 -9.66 -6.86
C SER A 337 8.36 -9.71 -7.27
N GLU A 338 7.46 -9.69 -6.30
CA GLU A 338 6.02 -9.68 -6.54
C GLU A 338 5.59 -8.47 -7.36
N GLU A 339 4.47 -8.62 -8.06
CA GLU A 339 3.83 -7.49 -8.71
C GLU A 339 3.34 -6.48 -7.65
N THR A 340 3.45 -5.19 -7.94
CA THR A 340 3.20 -4.11 -6.98
C THR A 340 1.85 -4.23 -6.28
N TRP A 341 0.78 -4.53 -7.03
CA TRP A 341 -0.57 -4.65 -6.46
C TRP A 341 -0.68 -5.76 -5.39
N LEU A 342 0.03 -6.87 -5.58
CA LEU A 342 0.02 -7.98 -4.63
C LEU A 342 0.97 -7.70 -3.47
N ASN A 343 2.14 -7.16 -3.77
CA ASN A 343 3.13 -6.80 -2.77
C ASN A 343 2.57 -5.79 -1.76
N GLU A 344 1.99 -4.67 -2.25
CA GLU A 344 1.33 -3.68 -1.41
C GLU A 344 0.09 -4.25 -0.68
N GLY A 345 -0.69 -5.06 -1.39
CA GLY A 345 -1.86 -5.70 -0.80
C GLY A 345 -1.53 -6.61 0.37
N LEU A 346 -0.44 -7.38 0.29
CA LEU A 346 0.01 -8.24 1.39
C LEU A 346 0.56 -7.42 2.55
N SER A 347 1.25 -6.31 2.30
CA SER A 347 1.70 -5.41 3.35
C SER A 347 0.55 -4.73 4.07
N HIS A 348 -0.49 -4.32 3.36
CA HIS A 348 -1.74 -3.86 3.97
C HIS A 348 -2.49 -4.97 4.73
N PHE A 349 -2.37 -6.21 4.28
CA PHE A 349 -2.89 -7.35 5.02
C PHE A 349 -2.09 -7.59 6.32
N ALA A 350 -0.79 -7.35 6.35
CA ALA A 350 0.01 -7.38 7.57
C ALA A 350 -0.49 -6.34 8.59
N GLU A 351 -0.82 -5.12 8.16
CA GLU A 351 -1.48 -4.13 9.00
C GLU A 351 -2.80 -4.66 9.60
N GLU A 352 -3.63 -5.31 8.79
CA GLU A 352 -4.88 -5.92 9.28
C GLU A 352 -4.62 -7.02 10.31
N LEU A 353 -3.59 -7.86 10.09
CA LEU A 353 -3.19 -8.87 11.07
C LEU A 353 -2.72 -8.22 12.38
N GLY A 354 -1.93 -7.15 12.31
CA GLY A 354 -1.56 -6.35 13.47
C GLY A 354 -2.79 -5.86 14.24
N GLY A 355 -3.75 -5.26 13.54
CA GLY A 355 -4.99 -4.77 14.14
C GLY A 355 -5.88 -5.85 14.76
N ARG A 356 -5.75 -7.11 14.34
CA ARG A 356 -6.55 -8.24 14.85
C ARG A 356 -5.88 -9.05 15.92
N LEU A 357 -4.55 -9.17 15.87
CA LEU A 357 -3.80 -10.11 16.70
C LEU A 357 -3.13 -9.43 17.89
N ILE A 358 -2.86 -8.14 17.80
CA ILE A 358 -2.34 -7.36 18.93
C ILE A 358 -3.51 -7.07 19.88
N PRO A 359 -3.34 -7.35 21.20
CA PRO A 359 -4.37 -7.04 22.18
C PRO A 359 -4.68 -5.54 22.26
N ASP A 360 -5.93 -5.14 22.30
CA ASP A 360 -6.35 -3.72 22.36
C ASP A 360 -5.70 -2.93 23.51
N ALA A 361 -5.36 -3.61 24.61
CA ALA A 361 -4.66 -2.98 25.74
C ALA A 361 -3.23 -2.53 25.42
N GLU A 362 -2.63 -3.05 24.35
CA GLU A 362 -1.28 -2.71 23.89
C GLU A 362 -1.28 -1.51 22.93
N CYS A 363 -2.45 -1.08 22.47
CA CYS A 363 -2.58 0.05 21.60
C CYS A 363 -2.65 1.36 22.37
N THR A 364 -2.23 2.42 21.74
CA THR A 364 -2.15 3.74 22.36
C THR A 364 -3.52 4.23 22.81
N PRO A 365 -3.60 5.02 23.89
CA PRO A 365 -4.88 5.56 24.38
C PRO A 365 -5.62 6.44 23.36
N GLU A 366 -4.93 6.96 22.35
CA GLU A 366 -5.51 7.76 21.27
C GLU A 366 -6.39 6.95 20.33
N PHE A 367 -6.26 5.62 20.34
CA PHE A 367 -7.05 4.71 19.51
C PHE A 367 -7.99 3.88 20.37
N SER A 368 -9.21 3.71 19.89
CA SER A 368 -10.23 2.91 20.60
C SER A 368 -9.93 1.41 20.60
N SER A 369 -9.07 0.96 19.69
CA SER A 369 -8.64 -0.43 19.54
C SER A 369 -7.40 -0.50 18.65
N CYS A 370 -6.66 -1.60 18.68
CA CYS A 370 -5.57 -1.87 17.74
C CYS A 370 -6.07 -1.87 16.30
N ARG A 371 -7.26 -2.38 16.07
CA ARG A 371 -7.88 -2.34 14.75
C ARG A 371 -8.06 -0.91 14.23
N SER A 372 -8.44 0.03 15.07
CA SER A 372 -8.55 1.44 14.64
C SER A 372 -7.19 2.07 14.35
N GLN A 373 -6.13 1.64 15.03
CA GLN A 373 -4.78 2.13 14.78
C GLN A 373 -4.19 1.56 13.48
N TYR A 374 -4.28 0.25 13.29
CA TYR A 374 -3.59 -0.44 12.19
C TYR A 374 -4.40 -0.50 10.89
N SER A 375 -5.73 -0.64 10.96
CA SER A 375 -6.54 -0.96 9.78
C SER A 375 -7.39 0.20 9.25
N SER A 376 -7.40 1.37 9.89
CA SER A 376 -8.28 2.47 9.46
C SER A 376 -8.00 2.95 8.02
N GLY A 377 -6.74 2.99 7.61
CA GLY A 377 -6.36 3.30 6.23
C GLY A 377 -6.91 2.30 5.24
N ASN A 378 -6.82 1.01 5.54
CA ASN A 378 -7.30 -0.09 4.72
C ASN A 378 -8.82 -0.08 4.58
N ILE A 379 -9.54 0.22 5.67
CA ILE A 379 -11.00 0.36 5.64
C ILE A 379 -11.41 1.50 4.72
N LEU A 380 -10.73 2.64 4.76
CA LEU A 380 -11.03 3.77 3.87
C LEU A 380 -10.72 3.44 2.40
N ASN A 381 -9.59 2.84 2.11
CA ASN A 381 -9.22 2.41 0.76
C ASN A 381 -10.23 1.41 0.19
N SER A 382 -10.62 0.42 1.00
CA SER A 382 -11.62 -0.58 0.61
C SER A 382 -13.00 0.05 0.38
N TYR A 383 -13.39 0.99 1.23
CA TYR A 383 -14.63 1.74 1.04
C TYR A 383 -14.64 2.53 -0.26
N ASP A 384 -13.56 3.22 -0.58
CA ASP A 384 -13.45 3.99 -1.82
C ASP A 384 -13.42 3.08 -3.05
N TYR A 385 -12.75 1.94 -2.99
CA TYR A 385 -12.78 0.91 -4.03
C TYR A 385 -14.21 0.40 -4.26
N LEU A 386 -14.93 0.06 -3.20
CA LEU A 386 -16.30 -0.48 -3.29
C LEU A 386 -17.31 0.53 -3.81
N LYS A 387 -17.03 1.84 -3.75
CA LYS A 387 -17.90 2.87 -4.31
C LYS A 387 -17.90 2.90 -5.83
N ASP A 388 -16.79 2.49 -6.44
CA ASP A 388 -16.61 2.59 -7.89
C ASP A 388 -15.74 1.43 -8.41
N THR A 389 -16.22 0.21 -8.21
CA THR A 389 -15.50 -1.01 -8.62
C THR A 389 -15.32 -1.12 -10.14
N GLU A 390 -16.10 -0.37 -10.92
CA GLU A 390 -15.99 -0.36 -12.39
C GLU A 390 -14.78 0.46 -12.87
N ALA A 391 -14.32 1.42 -12.08
CA ALA A 391 -13.18 2.24 -12.40
C ALA A 391 -11.84 1.62 -11.92
N HIS A 392 -11.89 0.57 -11.11
CA HIS A 392 -10.74 -0.02 -10.46
C HIS A 392 -10.65 -1.53 -10.76
N PHE A 393 -9.44 -2.00 -11.07
CA PHE A 393 -9.19 -3.41 -11.37
C PHE A 393 -8.57 -4.10 -10.18
N LEU A 394 -8.90 -5.36 -9.97
CA LEU A 394 -8.34 -6.17 -8.89
C LEU A 394 -6.86 -6.49 -9.13
N VAL A 395 -6.49 -6.71 -10.38
CA VAL A 395 -5.14 -7.01 -10.82
C VAL A 395 -4.70 -5.94 -11.79
N PHE A 396 -3.74 -5.15 -11.39
CA PHE A 396 -3.22 -4.07 -12.22
C PHE A 396 -1.76 -4.34 -12.61
N PRO A 397 -1.46 -4.46 -13.91
CA PRO A 397 -0.16 -4.97 -14.34
C PRO A 397 0.95 -3.94 -14.46
N THR A 398 0.69 -2.66 -14.22
CA THR A 398 1.68 -1.61 -14.48
C THR A 398 1.67 -0.52 -13.41
N SER A 399 2.80 0.14 -13.27
CA SER A 399 3.05 1.30 -12.43
C SER A 399 2.11 2.50 -12.65
N SER A 400 1.16 2.40 -13.57
CA SER A 400 0.15 3.44 -13.83
C SER A 400 -1.14 3.25 -13.05
N GLY A 401 -1.24 2.21 -12.21
CA GLY A 401 -2.39 1.90 -11.38
C GLY A 401 -2.76 3.00 -10.40
N GLY A 402 -3.99 2.99 -9.97
CA GLY A 402 -4.45 3.84 -8.91
C GLY A 402 -4.11 3.25 -7.54
N THR A 403 -4.13 4.08 -6.54
CA THR A 403 -3.87 3.67 -5.14
C THR A 403 -4.84 2.61 -4.64
N LEU A 404 -6.07 2.57 -5.18
CA LEU A 404 -7.11 1.67 -4.70
C LEU A 404 -6.92 0.23 -5.16
N GLU A 405 -6.37 0.00 -6.33
CA GLU A 405 -6.09 -1.34 -6.86
C GLU A 405 -5.02 -2.05 -6.03
N GLU A 406 -4.02 -1.30 -5.60
CA GLU A 406 -2.93 -1.81 -4.79
C GLU A 406 -3.36 -2.01 -3.33
N ARG A 407 -4.14 -1.10 -2.79
CA ARG A 407 -4.40 -0.98 -1.35
C ARG A 407 -5.78 -1.44 -0.91
N GLY A 408 -6.71 -1.59 -1.82
CA GLY A 408 -8.09 -1.95 -1.50
C GLY A 408 -8.44 -3.40 -1.74
N THR A 409 -7.86 -4.01 -2.77
CA THR A 409 -8.36 -5.27 -3.31
C THR A 409 -7.75 -6.52 -2.69
N ALA A 410 -6.47 -6.52 -2.37
CA ALA A 410 -5.82 -7.67 -1.76
C ALA A 410 -6.24 -7.88 -0.30
N TRP A 411 -6.77 -6.84 0.34
CA TRP A 411 -7.31 -6.89 1.68
C TRP A 411 -8.76 -7.45 1.72
N LEU A 412 -9.51 -7.32 0.63
CA LEU A 412 -10.86 -7.87 0.49
C LEU A 412 -10.85 -9.38 0.20
#